data_3da89bed4424b9f581eb83d69e7a9284
#
_entry.id   3da89bed4424b9f581eb83d69e7a9284
#
_cell.length_a   1.000
_cell.length_b   1.000
_cell.length_c   1.000
_cell.angle_alpha   90.00
_cell.angle_beta   90.00
_cell.angle_gamma   90.00
#
_symmetry.space_group_name_H-M   'P 1'
#
loop_
_entity.id
_entity.type
_entity.pdbx_description
1 polymer ?
#
loop_
_entity_poly.entity_id
_entity_poly.type
_entity_poly.pdbx_seq_one_letter_code
_entity_poly.pdbx_strand_id
1 'polypeptide(L)'
;MKLKVYTWIFLLLFSCQSIIAQEPATKVDLSLAKEIDHSIKSGLKWLYDQQEDDGSWNHYPAITALVLSAYLRAHPSVSESEPMIADGFAFLTACIKPNGSIYSEDMPNYNTSICLIAFKDANNPAYDQVIKNAEDYLMGLQIDESTDITTDSLYYGGVGYGGDQRPDLSNLQWAIEAMAVDERKAYDPEKNMSEDEKNRIIGKKLFYDKALVFLARCQNLQNVNPESYSQNDGGFMYEPGSSKAGGTNSYASMTYAGLKSMIYARVDKDDPRVQSAYNWISSNYAIETTPLMGLQGLYYYYQTMAKAMNAFGIESVDSPDGTSHPWRHDLANQLLKMQTAEGFWVNENGRWWENNPVLVTAYTLLALEEIAGLPESTTVKKRNVIFK
;
A
#
# COMPACT_ATOMS: atom_id res chain seq x y z
N MET A 1 -40.50 -69.12 -30.08
CA MET A 1 -40.55 -67.82 -29.42
C MET A 1 -39.12 -67.26 -29.39
N LYS A 2 -38.78 -66.39 -30.36
CA LYS A 2 -37.41 -65.90 -30.51
C LYS A 2 -37.38 -64.46 -29.96
N LEU A 3 -36.60 -64.23 -28.86
CA LEU A 3 -36.40 -62.95 -28.24
C LEU A 3 -35.29 -62.18 -29.03
N LYS A 4 -35.62 -61.02 -29.57
CA LYS A 4 -34.65 -60.11 -30.21
C LYS A 4 -34.09 -59.16 -29.15
N VAL A 5 -32.80 -59.25 -28.91
CA VAL A 5 -32.05 -58.33 -28.09
C VAL A 5 -31.64 -57.16 -28.96
N TYR A 6 -32.06 -55.90 -28.61
CA TYR A 6 -31.61 -54.66 -29.23
C TYR A 6 -30.47 -54.11 -28.39
N THR A 7 -29.26 -54.07 -28.96
CA THR A 7 -28.10 -53.44 -28.39
C THR A 7 -28.13 -51.95 -28.77
N TRP A 8 -28.25 -51.08 -27.77
CA TRP A 8 -28.11 -49.65 -27.94
C TRP A 8 -26.64 -49.28 -27.75
N ILE A 9 -26.00 -48.79 -28.82
CA ILE A 9 -24.65 -48.19 -28.76
C ILE A 9 -24.84 -46.72 -28.42
N PHE A 10 -24.43 -46.29 -27.20
CA PHE A 10 -24.32 -44.90 -26.82
C PHE A 10 -22.96 -44.36 -27.33
N LEU A 11 -23.00 -43.55 -28.36
CA LEU A 11 -21.85 -42.71 -28.76
C LEU A 11 -21.72 -41.53 -27.77
N LEU A 12 -20.73 -41.59 -26.87
CA LEU A 12 -20.29 -40.48 -26.08
C LEU A 12 -19.45 -39.55 -26.97
N LEU A 13 -20.05 -38.48 -27.45
CA LEU A 13 -19.33 -37.34 -28.01
C LEU A 13 -18.64 -36.57 -26.88
N PHE A 14 -17.35 -36.79 -26.70
CA PHE A 14 -16.49 -35.91 -25.89
C PHE A 14 -16.30 -34.58 -26.66
N SER A 15 -17.08 -33.56 -26.32
CA SER A 15 -16.79 -32.20 -26.71
C SER A 15 -15.58 -31.71 -25.92
N CYS A 16 -14.44 -31.67 -26.58
CA CYS A 16 -13.25 -30.99 -26.08
C CYS A 16 -13.56 -29.49 -26.06
N GLN A 17 -14.12 -28.98 -24.96
CA GLN A 17 -14.14 -27.53 -24.71
C GLN A 17 -12.72 -27.12 -24.35
N SER A 18 -12.05 -26.46 -25.29
CA SER A 18 -10.85 -25.70 -25.02
C SER A 18 -11.15 -24.72 -23.90
N ILE A 19 -10.58 -24.95 -22.72
CA ILE A 19 -10.51 -23.96 -21.66
C ILE A 19 -9.60 -22.85 -22.19
N ILE A 20 -10.20 -21.85 -22.84
CA ILE A 20 -9.52 -20.58 -23.08
C ILE A 20 -9.29 -20.04 -21.67
N ALA A 21 -8.03 -20.00 -21.22
CA ALA A 21 -7.65 -19.28 -20.03
C ALA A 21 -8.12 -17.83 -20.25
N GLN A 22 -9.13 -17.43 -19.51
CA GLN A 22 -9.64 -16.07 -19.51
C GLN A 22 -8.50 -15.22 -18.92
N GLU A 23 -7.88 -14.39 -19.76
CA GLU A 23 -6.96 -13.36 -19.25
C GLU A 23 -7.67 -12.61 -18.11
N PRO A 24 -6.97 -12.26 -17.02
CA PRO A 24 -7.58 -11.50 -15.95
C PRO A 24 -8.17 -10.22 -16.56
N ALA A 25 -9.45 -10.01 -16.37
CA ALA A 25 -10.13 -8.82 -16.88
C ALA A 25 -9.42 -7.59 -16.35
N THR A 26 -8.86 -6.79 -17.23
CA THR A 26 -8.24 -5.50 -16.87
C THR A 26 -9.32 -4.63 -16.24
N LYS A 27 -9.01 -4.00 -15.13
CA LYS A 27 -9.95 -3.13 -14.37
C LYS A 27 -10.25 -1.81 -15.10
N VAL A 28 -9.60 -1.57 -16.22
CA VAL A 28 -9.80 -0.43 -17.14
C VAL A 28 -10.01 -0.95 -18.56
N ASP A 29 -10.55 -0.11 -19.46
CA ASP A 29 -10.70 -0.50 -20.86
C ASP A 29 -9.34 -0.73 -21.55
N LEU A 30 -9.36 -1.48 -22.67
CA LEU A 30 -8.13 -1.91 -23.36
C LEU A 30 -7.29 -0.74 -23.90
N SER A 31 -7.91 0.39 -24.29
CA SER A 31 -7.18 1.56 -24.78
C SER A 31 -6.37 2.17 -23.65
N LEU A 32 -7.05 2.48 -22.54
CA LEU A 32 -6.43 3.06 -21.37
C LEU A 32 -5.36 2.11 -20.77
N ALA A 33 -5.61 0.80 -20.77
CA ALA A 33 -4.62 -0.18 -20.30
C ALA A 33 -3.31 -0.13 -21.12
N LYS A 34 -3.40 0.06 -22.45
CA LYS A 34 -2.21 0.21 -23.30
C LYS A 34 -1.48 1.53 -23.07
N GLU A 35 -2.21 2.61 -22.84
CA GLU A 35 -1.63 3.91 -22.53
C GLU A 35 -0.90 3.87 -21.17
N ILE A 36 -1.50 3.24 -20.16
CA ILE A 36 -0.86 3.00 -18.86
C ILE A 36 0.41 2.14 -19.03
N ASP A 37 0.34 1.02 -19.75
CA ASP A 37 1.51 0.15 -20.00
C ASP A 37 2.66 0.92 -20.68
N HIS A 38 2.34 1.75 -21.70
CA HIS A 38 3.33 2.59 -22.36
C HIS A 38 3.94 3.62 -21.40
N SER A 39 3.13 4.26 -20.57
CA SER A 39 3.54 5.24 -19.58
C SER A 39 4.44 4.62 -18.51
N ILE A 40 4.08 3.44 -17.99
CA ILE A 40 4.89 2.67 -17.04
C ILE A 40 6.26 2.36 -17.66
N LYS A 41 6.29 1.81 -18.89
CA LYS A 41 7.56 1.49 -19.57
C LYS A 41 8.45 2.71 -19.77
N SER A 42 7.86 3.85 -20.10
CA SER A 42 8.61 5.10 -20.25
C SER A 42 9.19 5.59 -18.93
N GLY A 43 8.41 5.54 -17.85
CA GLY A 43 8.87 5.91 -16.52
C GLY A 43 9.96 4.99 -15.96
N LEU A 44 9.80 3.67 -16.13
CA LEU A 44 10.82 2.70 -15.75
C LEU A 44 12.12 2.90 -16.53
N LYS A 45 12.01 3.12 -17.85
CA LYS A 45 13.20 3.42 -18.65
C LYS A 45 13.93 4.66 -18.17
N TRP A 46 13.19 5.73 -17.84
CA TRP A 46 13.80 6.93 -17.30
C TRP A 46 14.47 6.66 -15.94
N LEU A 47 13.82 5.93 -15.02
CA LEU A 47 14.41 5.53 -13.73
C LEU A 47 15.67 4.67 -13.88
N TYR A 48 15.73 3.79 -14.89
CA TYR A 48 16.94 3.02 -15.19
C TYR A 48 18.15 3.93 -15.43
N ASP A 49 17.94 4.99 -16.20
CA ASP A 49 19.00 5.95 -16.54
C ASP A 49 19.37 6.87 -15.33
N GLN A 50 18.65 6.78 -14.19
CA GLN A 50 18.92 7.56 -12.98
C GLN A 50 19.60 6.77 -11.85
N GLN A 51 19.92 5.48 -12.06
CA GLN A 51 20.63 4.70 -11.05
C GLN A 51 22.05 5.22 -10.85
N GLU A 52 22.44 5.40 -9.58
CA GLU A 52 23.78 5.85 -9.20
C GLU A 52 24.80 4.70 -9.22
N ASP A 53 26.09 5.02 -9.24
CA ASP A 53 27.19 4.04 -9.28
C ASP A 53 27.19 3.07 -8.08
N ASP A 54 26.59 3.46 -6.95
CA ASP A 54 26.45 2.61 -5.75
C ASP A 54 25.20 1.68 -5.81
N GLY A 55 24.49 1.68 -6.91
CA GLY A 55 23.26 0.90 -7.13
C GLY A 55 21.98 1.55 -6.59
N SER A 56 22.08 2.70 -5.94
CA SER A 56 20.95 3.41 -5.36
C SER A 56 20.26 4.37 -6.33
N TRP A 57 19.15 4.94 -5.86
CA TRP A 57 18.56 6.17 -6.39
C TRP A 57 18.61 7.25 -5.33
N ASN A 58 19.27 8.37 -5.65
CA ASN A 58 19.50 9.51 -4.77
C ASN A 58 20.24 9.17 -3.45
N HIS A 59 21.01 8.10 -3.41
CA HIS A 59 21.69 7.59 -2.22
C HIS A 59 20.75 7.41 -1.01
N TYR A 60 19.44 7.16 -1.28
CA TYR A 60 18.41 7.13 -0.25
C TYR A 60 17.62 5.81 -0.24
N PRO A 61 17.62 5.05 0.90
CA PRO A 61 17.07 3.69 0.92
C PRO A 61 15.59 3.61 0.54
N ALA A 62 14.73 4.50 1.08
CA ALA A 62 13.31 4.47 0.76
C ALA A 62 13.03 4.77 -0.72
N ILE A 63 13.76 5.71 -1.34
CA ILE A 63 13.61 6.02 -2.76
C ILE A 63 14.05 4.83 -3.60
N THR A 64 15.21 4.25 -3.30
CA THR A 64 15.71 3.03 -3.95
C THR A 64 14.69 1.89 -3.86
N ALA A 65 14.12 1.67 -2.68
CA ALA A 65 13.12 0.63 -2.45
C ALA A 65 11.80 0.87 -3.22
N LEU A 66 11.32 2.11 -3.33
CA LEU A 66 10.13 2.44 -4.16
C LEU A 66 10.38 2.14 -5.63
N VAL A 67 11.57 2.49 -6.15
CA VAL A 67 11.95 2.19 -7.53
C VAL A 67 12.02 0.69 -7.78
N LEU A 68 12.68 -0.06 -6.89
CA LEU A 68 12.75 -1.52 -6.99
C LEU A 68 11.37 -2.17 -6.96
N SER A 69 10.48 -1.73 -6.05
CA SER A 69 9.09 -2.20 -6.00
C SER A 69 8.36 -1.96 -7.32
N ALA A 70 8.49 -0.76 -7.91
CA ALA A 70 7.87 -0.46 -9.20
C ALA A 70 8.38 -1.38 -10.33
N TYR A 71 9.68 -1.64 -10.40
CA TYR A 71 10.21 -2.59 -11.37
C TYR A 71 9.68 -4.01 -11.19
N LEU A 72 9.69 -4.52 -9.98
CA LEU A 72 9.28 -5.89 -9.67
C LEU A 72 7.80 -6.13 -9.92
N ARG A 73 6.95 -5.13 -9.66
CA ARG A 73 5.50 -5.21 -9.90
C ARG A 73 5.14 -5.09 -11.38
N ALA A 74 5.78 -4.19 -12.11
CA ALA A 74 5.56 -4.03 -13.54
C ALA A 74 6.05 -5.23 -14.35
N HIS A 75 7.10 -5.89 -13.90
CA HIS A 75 7.75 -7.00 -14.57
C HIS A 75 7.94 -8.20 -13.64
N PRO A 76 6.89 -9.02 -13.36
CA PRO A 76 6.99 -10.15 -12.44
C PRO A 76 8.02 -11.24 -12.81
N SER A 77 8.52 -11.23 -14.05
CA SER A 77 9.62 -12.11 -14.51
C SER A 77 11.01 -11.53 -14.25
N VAL A 78 11.11 -10.25 -13.91
CA VAL A 78 12.36 -9.60 -13.54
C VAL A 78 12.75 -10.02 -12.13
N SER A 79 14.01 -10.30 -11.92
CA SER A 79 14.57 -10.70 -10.64
C SER A 79 15.95 -10.10 -10.47
N GLU A 80 16.63 -10.44 -9.39
CA GLU A 80 18.02 -10.07 -9.15
C GLU A 80 19.03 -10.64 -10.18
N SER A 81 18.56 -11.39 -11.18
CA SER A 81 19.40 -11.71 -12.36
C SER A 81 19.68 -10.47 -13.23
N GLU A 82 18.86 -9.43 -13.12
CA GLU A 82 19.10 -8.14 -13.77
C GLU A 82 20.08 -7.32 -12.91
N PRO A 83 21.24 -6.90 -13.46
CA PRO A 83 22.26 -6.19 -12.66
C PRO A 83 21.74 -4.99 -11.90
N MET A 84 20.90 -4.16 -12.52
CA MET A 84 20.32 -2.98 -11.91
C MET A 84 19.51 -3.31 -10.64
N ILE A 85 18.72 -4.40 -10.67
CA ILE A 85 17.94 -4.86 -9.51
C ILE A 85 18.89 -5.41 -8.44
N ALA A 86 19.89 -6.21 -8.82
CA ALA A 86 20.88 -6.78 -7.90
C ALA A 86 21.65 -5.65 -7.16
N ASP A 87 22.12 -4.65 -7.89
CA ASP A 87 22.86 -3.51 -7.33
C ASP A 87 22.00 -2.70 -6.36
N GLY A 88 20.72 -2.47 -6.71
CA GLY A 88 19.78 -1.80 -5.82
C GLY A 88 19.54 -2.57 -4.52
N PHE A 89 19.36 -3.88 -4.56
CA PHE A 89 19.23 -4.70 -3.34
C PHE A 89 20.54 -4.82 -2.57
N ALA A 90 21.69 -4.79 -3.23
CA ALA A 90 22.99 -4.74 -2.56
C ALA A 90 23.13 -3.44 -1.75
N PHE A 91 22.73 -2.29 -2.32
CA PHE A 91 22.67 -1.02 -1.59
C PHE A 91 21.73 -1.09 -0.38
N LEU A 92 20.47 -1.58 -0.55
CA LEU A 92 19.53 -1.73 0.57
C LEU A 92 20.08 -2.64 1.67
N THR A 93 20.73 -3.74 1.29
CA THR A 93 21.35 -4.69 2.22
C THR A 93 22.48 -4.03 3.03
N ALA A 94 23.29 -3.16 2.40
CA ALA A 94 24.33 -2.38 3.08
C ALA A 94 23.76 -1.39 4.09
N CYS A 95 22.51 -0.97 3.96
CA CYS A 95 21.82 -0.08 4.89
C CYS A 95 21.25 -0.77 6.14
N ILE A 96 21.27 -2.10 6.22
CA ILE A 96 20.73 -2.87 7.34
C ILE A 96 21.57 -2.65 8.59
N LYS A 97 20.93 -2.33 9.71
CA LYS A 97 21.55 -2.12 11.00
C LYS A 97 21.42 -3.38 11.87
N PRO A 98 22.28 -3.52 12.91
CA PRO A 98 22.23 -4.71 13.80
C PRO A 98 20.90 -4.94 14.51
N ASN A 99 20.09 -3.91 14.71
CA ASN A 99 18.76 -3.99 15.32
C ASN A 99 17.64 -4.32 14.32
N GLY A 100 17.96 -4.60 13.05
CA GLY A 100 16.99 -4.94 12.01
C GLY A 100 16.41 -3.75 11.25
N SER A 101 16.69 -2.51 11.65
CA SER A 101 16.28 -1.34 10.89
C SER A 101 17.08 -1.19 9.58
N ILE A 102 16.49 -0.52 8.59
CA ILE A 102 17.09 -0.33 7.26
C ILE A 102 17.01 1.16 6.94
N TYR A 103 18.12 1.88 7.11
CA TYR A 103 18.20 3.32 6.81
C TYR A 103 19.66 3.75 6.70
N SER A 104 19.93 4.90 6.06
CA SER A 104 21.27 5.50 5.98
C SER A 104 21.51 6.47 7.15
N GLU A 105 20.86 7.63 7.14
CA GLU A 105 21.12 8.71 8.07
C GLU A 105 19.95 9.00 9.01
N ASP A 106 18.73 9.05 8.49
CA ASP A 106 17.53 9.49 9.22
C ASP A 106 16.28 8.66 8.92
N MET A 107 15.16 9.02 9.54
CA MET A 107 13.82 8.45 9.35
C MET A 107 13.79 6.91 9.35
N PRO A 108 14.33 6.24 10.41
CA PRO A 108 14.48 4.79 10.41
C PRO A 108 13.17 4.02 10.21
N ASN A 109 12.03 4.47 10.74
CA ASN A 109 10.74 3.81 10.48
C ASN A 109 10.34 3.93 8.99
N TYR A 110 10.36 5.14 8.44
CA TYR A 110 9.94 5.40 7.06
C TYR A 110 10.78 4.57 6.08
N ASN A 111 12.11 4.63 6.21
CA ASN A 111 13.03 3.86 5.37
C ASN A 111 12.83 2.35 5.57
N THR A 112 12.78 1.85 6.81
CA THR A 112 12.61 0.42 7.07
C THR A 112 11.30 -0.12 6.51
N SER A 113 10.19 0.61 6.70
CA SER A 113 8.87 0.20 6.21
C SER A 113 8.86 0.06 4.68
N ILE A 114 9.39 1.05 3.96
CA ILE A 114 9.39 1.03 2.50
C ILE A 114 10.39 -0.03 1.96
N CYS A 115 11.58 -0.14 2.58
CA CYS A 115 12.54 -1.19 2.22
C CYS A 115 11.98 -2.60 2.47
N LEU A 116 11.26 -2.80 3.56
CA LEU A 116 10.60 -4.07 3.87
C LEU A 116 9.59 -4.46 2.78
N ILE A 117 8.82 -3.50 2.24
CA ILE A 117 7.91 -3.75 1.11
C ILE A 117 8.71 -4.24 -0.11
N ALA A 118 9.82 -3.58 -0.45
CA ALA A 118 10.65 -3.99 -1.58
C ALA A 118 11.26 -5.39 -1.41
N PHE A 119 11.78 -5.72 -0.21
CA PHE A 119 12.28 -7.07 0.07
C PHE A 119 11.18 -8.14 -0.04
N LYS A 120 9.95 -7.81 0.34
CA LYS A 120 8.79 -8.69 0.14
C LYS A 120 8.41 -8.81 -1.34
N ASP A 121 8.46 -7.71 -2.08
CA ASP A 121 8.19 -7.69 -3.53
C ASP A 121 9.22 -8.52 -4.30
N ALA A 122 10.48 -8.59 -3.85
CA ALA A 122 11.51 -9.44 -4.44
C ALA A 122 11.17 -10.94 -4.41
N ASN A 123 10.33 -11.36 -3.45
CA ASN A 123 9.93 -12.76 -3.27
C ASN A 123 11.11 -13.77 -3.24
N ASN A 124 12.25 -13.34 -2.71
CA ASN A 124 13.47 -14.13 -2.62
C ASN A 124 13.63 -14.67 -1.19
N PRO A 125 13.66 -16.01 -1.00
CA PRO A 125 13.83 -16.61 0.33
C PRO A 125 15.13 -16.21 1.04
N ALA A 126 16.15 -15.75 0.31
CA ALA A 126 17.38 -15.24 0.92
C ALA A 126 17.14 -14.04 1.84
N TYR A 127 16.03 -13.31 1.65
CA TYR A 127 15.64 -12.15 2.46
C TYR A 127 14.72 -12.49 3.63
N ASP A 128 14.32 -13.74 3.86
CA ASP A 128 13.38 -14.11 4.93
C ASP A 128 13.87 -13.62 6.30
N GLN A 129 15.17 -13.67 6.59
CA GLN A 129 15.71 -13.19 7.86
C GLN A 129 15.74 -11.65 7.93
N VAL A 130 16.02 -10.96 6.83
CA VAL A 130 15.95 -9.48 6.73
C VAL A 130 14.52 -9.02 6.97
N ILE A 131 13.56 -9.66 6.32
CA ILE A 131 12.13 -9.39 6.46
C ILE A 131 11.71 -9.56 7.93
N LYS A 132 12.09 -10.70 8.55
CA LYS A 132 11.78 -10.96 9.96
C LYS A 132 12.34 -9.88 10.89
N ASN A 133 13.62 -9.55 10.75
CA ASN A 133 14.28 -8.57 11.61
C ASN A 133 13.67 -7.17 11.46
N ALA A 134 13.33 -6.77 10.21
CA ALA A 134 12.69 -5.48 9.94
C ALA A 134 11.26 -5.42 10.52
N GLU A 135 10.49 -6.50 10.44
CA GLU A 135 9.18 -6.59 11.09
C GLU A 135 9.27 -6.48 12.61
N ASP A 136 10.22 -7.21 13.23
CA ASP A 136 10.45 -7.15 14.67
C ASP A 136 10.87 -5.74 15.11
N TYR A 137 11.71 -5.07 14.32
CA TYR A 137 12.08 -3.68 14.54
C TYR A 137 10.87 -2.72 14.49
N LEU A 138 10.03 -2.83 13.45
CA LEU A 138 8.86 -1.97 13.30
C LEU A 138 7.84 -2.18 14.41
N MET A 139 7.59 -3.43 14.84
CA MET A 139 6.74 -3.73 16.00
C MET A 139 7.30 -3.09 17.28
N GLY A 140 8.62 -3.13 17.46
CA GLY A 140 9.30 -2.53 18.62
C GLY A 140 9.30 -1.00 18.65
N LEU A 141 8.92 -0.33 17.56
CA LEU A 141 8.76 1.15 17.52
C LEU A 141 7.40 1.61 18.02
N GLN A 142 6.43 0.71 18.17
CA GLN A 142 5.10 1.09 18.57
C GLN A 142 5.07 1.64 20.00
N ILE A 143 4.41 2.78 20.17
CA ILE A 143 4.27 3.42 21.47
C ILE A 143 3.20 2.67 22.27
N ASP A 144 3.62 1.93 23.28
CA ASP A 144 2.76 1.07 24.08
C ASP A 144 3.33 0.83 25.50
N GLU A 145 2.87 -0.20 26.18
CA GLU A 145 3.30 -0.55 27.51
C GLU A 145 4.81 -0.84 27.63
N SER A 146 5.46 -1.22 26.53
CA SER A 146 6.92 -1.44 26.49
C SER A 146 7.72 -0.13 26.62
N THR A 147 7.06 0.99 26.36
CA THR A 147 7.60 2.37 26.50
C THR A 147 6.97 3.12 27.69
N ASP A 148 6.38 2.39 28.65
CA ASP A 148 5.67 2.95 29.80
C ASP A 148 4.46 3.83 29.44
N ILE A 149 3.89 3.66 28.23
CA ILE A 149 2.72 4.41 27.75
C ILE A 149 1.50 3.48 27.77
N THR A 150 0.42 3.97 28.38
CA THR A 150 -0.84 3.24 28.49
C THR A 150 -1.90 3.77 27.53
N THR A 151 -3.01 3.06 27.44
CA THR A 151 -4.16 3.41 26.59
C THR A 151 -4.76 4.79 26.87
N ASP A 152 -4.45 5.43 27.99
CA ASP A 152 -4.91 6.79 28.29
C ASP A 152 -4.15 7.87 27.50
N SER A 153 -2.95 7.55 27.01
CA SER A 153 -2.14 8.47 26.23
C SER A 153 -2.72 8.61 24.80
N LEU A 154 -2.80 9.83 24.28
CA LEU A 154 -3.21 10.11 22.90
C LEU A 154 -2.29 9.43 21.85
N TYR A 155 -1.07 9.07 22.24
CA TYR A 155 -0.05 8.50 21.36
C TYR A 155 0.00 6.97 21.39
N TYR A 156 -0.77 6.33 22.29
CA TYR A 156 -0.79 4.88 22.40
C TYR A 156 -1.13 4.18 21.08
N GLY A 157 -0.34 3.20 20.70
CA GLY A 157 -0.50 2.42 19.46
C GLY A 157 0.09 3.08 18.20
N GLY A 158 0.57 4.31 18.32
CA GLY A 158 1.17 5.03 17.20
C GLY A 158 2.64 4.65 16.97
N VAL A 159 3.15 5.01 15.78
CA VAL A 159 4.55 4.86 15.40
C VAL A 159 5.01 6.18 14.77
N GLY A 160 6.14 6.72 15.24
CA GLY A 160 6.76 7.92 14.70
C GLY A 160 7.91 7.62 13.74
N TYR A 161 8.81 8.58 13.56
CA TYR A 161 9.95 8.44 12.65
C TYR A 161 11.00 7.41 13.09
N GLY A 162 10.95 6.97 14.34
CA GLY A 162 11.88 5.97 14.91
C GLY A 162 12.95 6.61 15.79
N GLY A 163 12.63 6.82 17.05
CA GLY A 163 13.50 7.39 18.08
C GLY A 163 12.88 8.57 18.81
N ASP A 164 11.77 9.10 18.37
CA ASP A 164 10.95 10.07 19.08
C ASP A 164 9.59 9.48 19.48
N GLN A 165 9.00 10.01 20.55
CA GLN A 165 7.68 9.62 21.03
C GLN A 165 6.56 10.45 20.40
N ARG A 166 6.73 10.90 19.17
CA ARG A 166 5.73 11.66 18.41
C ARG A 166 5.24 10.86 17.21
N PRO A 167 4.24 10.02 17.40
CA PRO A 167 3.67 9.22 16.33
C PRO A 167 2.81 10.10 15.43
N ASP A 168 2.77 9.71 14.15
CA ASP A 168 1.86 10.32 13.18
C ASP A 168 1.30 9.27 12.23
N LEU A 169 0.20 9.64 11.57
CA LEU A 169 -0.51 8.72 10.69
C LEU A 169 0.27 8.38 9.43
N SER A 170 1.13 9.29 8.92
CA SER A 170 1.95 9.02 7.74
C SER A 170 2.99 7.93 8.02
N ASN A 171 3.65 7.98 9.18
CA ASN A 171 4.58 6.95 9.61
C ASN A 171 3.89 5.63 9.94
N LEU A 172 2.78 5.68 10.66
CA LEU A 172 2.03 4.48 11.05
C LEU A 172 1.48 3.74 9.82
N GLN A 173 0.95 4.45 8.82
CA GLN A 173 0.37 3.80 7.63
C GLN A 173 1.41 3.03 6.81
N TRP A 174 2.68 3.51 6.73
CA TRP A 174 3.76 2.78 6.09
C TRP A 174 4.13 1.51 6.87
N ALA A 175 4.21 1.60 8.19
CA ALA A 175 4.48 0.42 9.04
C ALA A 175 3.36 -0.63 8.91
N ILE A 176 2.07 -0.21 8.93
CA ILE A 176 0.93 -1.10 8.72
C ILE A 176 0.98 -1.75 7.34
N GLU A 177 1.27 -0.99 6.29
CA GLU A 177 1.40 -1.51 4.93
C GLU A 177 2.52 -2.54 4.82
N ALA A 178 3.70 -2.21 5.34
CA ALA A 178 4.85 -3.10 5.34
C ALA A 178 4.57 -4.43 6.08
N MET A 179 3.80 -4.38 7.15
CA MET A 179 3.40 -5.57 7.91
C MET A 179 2.33 -6.39 7.18
N ALA A 180 1.44 -5.76 6.40
CA ALA A 180 0.32 -6.40 5.72
C ALA A 180 0.73 -7.19 4.47
N VAL A 181 1.77 -6.77 3.78
CA VAL A 181 2.23 -7.37 2.51
C VAL A 181 2.64 -8.85 2.62
N ASP A 182 2.75 -9.42 3.83
CA ASP A 182 3.28 -10.78 4.04
C ASP A 182 2.24 -11.90 4.21
N GLU A 183 1.01 -11.70 3.81
CA GLU A 183 -0.03 -12.74 3.95
C GLU A 183 0.01 -13.85 2.90
N ARG A 184 1.13 -14.02 2.18
CA ARG A 184 1.34 -15.20 1.31
C ARG A 184 1.34 -16.51 2.10
N LYS A 185 1.74 -16.45 3.36
CA LYS A 185 1.63 -17.55 4.31
C LYS A 185 0.36 -17.34 5.14
N ALA A 186 -0.81 -17.30 4.49
CA ALA A 186 -2.07 -17.29 5.19
C ALA A 186 -2.04 -18.33 6.32
N TYR A 187 -2.49 -17.92 7.50
CA TYR A 187 -2.71 -18.85 8.60
C TYR A 187 -3.55 -20.03 8.05
N ASP A 188 -2.87 -21.14 7.89
CA ASP A 188 -3.50 -22.43 7.58
C ASP A 188 -3.59 -23.18 8.93
N PRO A 189 -4.77 -23.26 9.53
CA PRO A 189 -4.95 -23.93 10.82
C PRO A 189 -4.59 -25.43 10.77
N GLU A 190 -4.50 -26.02 9.55
CA GLU A 190 -4.11 -27.41 9.35
C GLU A 190 -2.59 -27.60 9.19
N LYS A 191 -1.82 -26.52 9.07
CA LYS A 191 -0.38 -26.55 9.00
C LYS A 191 0.23 -26.62 10.40
N ASN A 192 1.09 -27.60 10.64
CA ASN A 192 1.93 -27.62 11.86
C ASN A 192 2.88 -26.42 11.85
N MET A 193 2.42 -25.30 12.41
CA MET A 193 3.22 -24.08 12.57
C MET A 193 4.16 -24.23 13.76
N SER A 194 5.40 -23.76 13.59
CA SER A 194 6.31 -23.60 14.70
C SER A 194 5.80 -22.60 15.74
N GLU A 195 6.24 -22.70 16.98
CA GLU A 195 5.90 -21.71 18.03
C GLU A 195 6.37 -20.31 17.65
N ASP A 196 7.49 -20.17 16.95
CA ASP A 196 8.00 -18.88 16.46
C ASP A 196 7.02 -18.25 15.45
N GLU A 197 6.51 -19.03 14.51
CA GLU A 197 5.50 -18.54 13.53
C GLU A 197 4.19 -18.12 14.22
N LYS A 198 3.72 -18.89 15.21
CA LYS A 198 2.53 -18.52 16.00
C LYS A 198 2.74 -17.22 16.76
N ASN A 199 3.88 -17.08 17.45
CA ASN A 199 4.21 -15.87 18.21
C ASN A 199 4.29 -14.64 17.30
N ARG A 200 4.82 -14.77 16.07
CA ARG A 200 4.85 -13.69 15.09
C ARG A 200 3.44 -13.26 14.64
N ILE A 201 2.55 -14.20 14.39
CA ILE A 201 1.15 -13.89 14.04
C ILE A 201 0.46 -13.16 15.19
N ILE A 202 0.67 -13.62 16.45
CA ILE A 202 0.13 -12.95 17.64
C ILE A 202 0.72 -11.54 17.76
N GLY A 203 2.03 -11.38 17.58
CA GLY A 203 2.70 -10.07 17.63
C GLY A 203 2.16 -9.09 16.60
N LYS A 204 2.01 -9.51 15.34
CA LYS A 204 1.38 -8.70 14.29
C LYS A 204 -0.06 -8.32 14.60
N LYS A 205 -0.85 -9.27 15.12
CA LYS A 205 -2.22 -8.97 15.55
C LYS A 205 -2.26 -7.91 16.65
N LEU A 206 -1.41 -8.05 17.66
CA LEU A 206 -1.32 -7.06 18.75
C LEU A 206 -0.88 -5.70 18.23
N PHE A 207 0.07 -5.65 17.28
CA PHE A 207 0.48 -4.42 16.62
C PHE A 207 -0.70 -3.73 15.93
N TYR A 208 -1.51 -4.45 15.16
CA TYR A 208 -2.69 -3.89 14.51
C TYR A 208 -3.75 -3.45 15.51
N ASP A 209 -4.04 -4.25 16.54
CA ASP A 209 -5.04 -3.91 17.56
C ASP A 209 -4.68 -2.57 18.24
N LYS A 210 -3.40 -2.36 18.59
CA LYS A 210 -2.91 -1.10 19.17
C LYS A 210 -2.91 0.05 18.15
N ALA A 211 -2.48 -0.21 16.92
CA ALA A 211 -2.49 0.79 15.84
C ALA A 211 -3.90 1.33 15.57
N LEU A 212 -4.94 0.49 15.67
CA LEU A 212 -6.33 0.90 15.53
C LEU A 212 -6.77 1.88 16.64
N VAL A 213 -6.17 1.83 17.83
CA VAL A 213 -6.43 2.82 18.90
C VAL A 213 -5.88 4.17 18.49
N PHE A 214 -4.66 4.25 17.98
CA PHE A 214 -4.08 5.50 17.48
C PHE A 214 -4.85 6.05 16.28
N LEU A 215 -5.20 5.19 15.32
CA LEU A 215 -6.02 5.57 14.15
C LEU A 215 -7.34 6.20 14.57
N ALA A 216 -8.04 5.63 15.56
CA ALA A 216 -9.28 6.20 16.07
C ALA A 216 -9.08 7.62 16.61
N ARG A 217 -7.94 7.92 17.24
CA ARG A 217 -7.62 9.27 17.76
C ARG A 217 -7.22 10.27 16.68
N CYS A 218 -6.75 9.79 15.52
CA CYS A 218 -6.51 10.64 14.36
C CYS A 218 -7.77 10.86 13.52
N GLN A 219 -8.84 10.09 13.75
CA GLN A 219 -10.09 10.24 13.00
C GLN A 219 -10.98 11.31 13.63
N ASN A 220 -11.49 12.20 12.80
CA ASN A 220 -12.52 13.18 13.16
C ASN A 220 -13.90 12.50 13.20
N LEU A 221 -14.12 11.63 14.19
CA LEU A 221 -15.35 10.88 14.38
C LEU A 221 -15.67 10.75 15.87
N GLN A 222 -16.56 11.58 16.38
CA GLN A 222 -16.82 11.73 17.82
C GLN A 222 -17.23 10.44 18.55
N ASN A 223 -17.87 9.51 17.85
CA ASN A 223 -18.26 8.22 18.44
C ASN A 223 -17.05 7.34 18.81
N VAL A 224 -15.87 7.55 18.23
CA VAL A 224 -14.65 6.78 18.49
C VAL A 224 -13.52 7.67 19.01
N ASN A 225 -13.59 8.97 18.74
CA ASN A 225 -12.65 9.99 19.18
C ASN A 225 -13.45 11.10 19.91
N PRO A 226 -13.77 10.94 21.19
CA PRO A 226 -14.58 11.89 21.94
C PRO A 226 -13.84 13.16 22.34
N GLU A 227 -12.55 13.28 21.96
CA GLU A 227 -11.73 14.42 22.29
C GLU A 227 -12.29 15.72 21.68
N SER A 228 -12.13 16.81 22.37
CA SER A 228 -12.69 18.12 22.00
C SER A 228 -12.15 18.68 20.68
N TYR A 229 -11.01 18.15 20.20
CA TYR A 229 -10.43 18.54 18.91
C TYR A 229 -11.08 17.84 17.71
N SER A 230 -11.86 16.79 17.89
CA SER A 230 -12.52 16.05 16.81
C SER A 230 -13.64 16.86 16.16
N GLN A 231 -13.57 17.06 14.83
CA GLN A 231 -14.54 17.84 14.06
C GLN A 231 -15.78 17.05 13.61
N ASN A 232 -15.78 15.73 13.80
CA ASN A 232 -16.87 14.82 13.45
C ASN A 232 -17.26 14.80 11.96
N ASP A 233 -16.29 14.99 11.06
CA ASP A 233 -16.49 14.90 9.61
C ASP A 233 -16.17 13.53 9.01
N GLY A 234 -15.60 12.61 9.82
CA GLY A 234 -15.25 11.25 9.44
C GLY A 234 -13.87 11.07 8.82
N GLY A 235 -13.21 12.15 8.40
CA GLY A 235 -11.87 12.12 7.82
C GLY A 235 -10.76 12.03 8.87
N PHE A 236 -9.51 12.14 8.43
CA PHE A 236 -8.34 11.97 9.30
C PHE A 236 -7.42 13.19 9.30
N MET A 237 -6.92 13.52 10.49
CA MET A 237 -5.81 14.46 10.70
C MET A 237 -4.46 13.75 10.75
N TYR A 238 -3.37 14.50 10.80
CA TYR A 238 -2.01 13.95 10.76
C TYR A 238 -1.59 13.25 12.06
N GLU A 239 -1.91 13.87 13.19
CA GLU A 239 -1.67 13.36 14.54
C GLU A 239 -2.79 13.81 15.47
N PRO A 240 -3.02 13.21 16.64
CA PRO A 240 -4.08 13.61 17.54
C PRO A 240 -4.01 15.10 17.89
N GLY A 241 -5.05 15.85 17.52
CA GLY A 241 -5.15 17.28 17.78
C GLY A 241 -4.36 18.20 16.84
N SER A 242 -3.73 17.66 15.76
CA SER A 242 -2.92 18.47 14.84
C SER A 242 -3.00 17.97 13.40
N SER A 243 -3.06 18.90 12.44
CA SER A 243 -3.17 18.60 11.02
C SER A 243 -2.21 19.44 10.17
N LYS A 244 -1.70 18.86 9.10
CA LYS A 244 -0.93 19.60 8.09
C LYS A 244 -1.82 20.53 7.23
N ALA A 245 -3.14 20.29 7.23
CA ALA A 245 -4.13 21.17 6.62
C ALA A 245 -4.56 22.34 7.55
N GLY A 246 -3.88 22.51 8.68
CA GLY A 246 -4.16 23.54 9.69
C GLY A 246 -5.15 23.08 10.75
N GLY A 247 -4.96 23.53 11.99
CA GLY A 247 -5.81 23.13 13.12
C GLY A 247 -5.92 21.62 13.26
N THR A 248 -7.13 21.12 13.26
CA THR A 248 -7.48 19.69 13.32
C THR A 248 -8.26 19.23 12.09
N ASN A 249 -8.13 19.95 10.97
CA ASN A 249 -8.86 19.64 9.74
C ASN A 249 -8.46 18.27 9.19
N SER A 250 -9.46 17.50 8.77
CA SER A 250 -9.24 16.32 7.92
C SER A 250 -8.68 16.74 6.56
N TYR A 251 -7.87 15.89 5.94
CA TYR A 251 -7.41 16.12 4.56
C TYR A 251 -7.15 14.80 3.82
N ALA A 252 -7.12 14.88 2.49
CA ALA A 252 -7.24 13.70 1.67
C ALA A 252 -6.13 12.67 1.91
N SER A 253 -4.84 13.06 1.87
CA SER A 253 -3.75 12.09 2.02
C SER A 253 -3.88 11.27 3.31
N MET A 254 -4.27 11.90 4.43
CA MET A 254 -4.44 11.19 5.70
C MET A 254 -5.75 10.40 5.75
N THR A 255 -6.81 10.88 5.10
CA THR A 255 -8.07 10.13 5.08
C THR A 255 -7.94 8.84 4.26
N TYR A 256 -7.27 8.89 3.10
CA TYR A 256 -6.96 7.68 2.34
C TYR A 256 -5.95 6.77 3.09
N ALA A 257 -4.96 7.35 3.78
CA ALA A 257 -4.02 6.58 4.60
C ALA A 257 -4.73 5.87 5.76
N GLY A 258 -5.65 6.55 6.45
CA GLY A 258 -6.46 5.97 7.52
C GLY A 258 -7.38 4.87 7.04
N LEU A 259 -8.12 5.09 5.93
CA LEU A 259 -8.95 4.07 5.29
C LEU A 259 -8.13 2.83 4.92
N LYS A 260 -7.02 3.01 4.22
CA LYS A 260 -6.11 1.93 3.84
C LYS A 260 -5.61 1.16 5.06
N SER A 261 -5.19 1.87 6.10
CA SER A 261 -4.68 1.28 7.33
C SER A 261 -5.72 0.43 8.05
N MET A 262 -6.97 0.88 8.12
CA MET A 262 -8.07 0.08 8.68
C MET A 262 -8.31 -1.21 7.89
N ILE A 263 -8.29 -1.13 6.55
CA ILE A 263 -8.48 -2.32 5.69
C ILE A 263 -7.32 -3.31 5.87
N TYR A 264 -6.07 -2.84 5.93
CA TYR A 264 -4.91 -3.70 6.16
C TYR A 264 -4.91 -4.30 7.57
N ALA A 265 -5.42 -3.58 8.56
CA ALA A 265 -5.65 -4.09 9.92
C ALA A 265 -6.92 -4.98 10.04
N ARG A 266 -7.56 -5.34 8.94
CA ARG A 266 -8.73 -6.25 8.88
C ARG A 266 -10.02 -5.71 9.49
N VAL A 267 -10.17 -4.41 9.59
CA VAL A 267 -11.45 -3.80 9.96
C VAL A 267 -12.47 -4.08 8.86
N ASP A 268 -13.68 -4.48 9.26
CA ASP A 268 -14.77 -4.75 8.33
C ASP A 268 -15.13 -3.47 7.55
N LYS A 269 -15.50 -3.64 6.27
CA LYS A 269 -15.90 -2.50 5.44
C LYS A 269 -17.16 -1.81 5.95
N ASP A 270 -18.04 -2.54 6.63
CA ASP A 270 -19.27 -2.01 7.20
C ASP A 270 -19.05 -1.34 8.58
N ASP A 271 -17.81 -1.36 9.10
CA ASP A 271 -17.47 -0.66 10.35
C ASP A 271 -17.73 0.85 10.20
N PRO A 272 -18.40 1.48 11.17
CA PRO A 272 -18.71 2.92 11.12
C PRO A 272 -17.51 3.82 10.89
N ARG A 273 -16.31 3.44 11.34
CA ARG A 273 -15.06 4.20 11.11
C ARG A 273 -14.67 4.17 9.64
N VAL A 274 -14.76 3.00 9.01
CA VAL A 274 -14.46 2.80 7.58
C VAL A 274 -15.47 3.54 6.72
N GLN A 275 -16.77 3.40 7.04
CA GLN A 275 -17.84 4.08 6.31
C GLN A 275 -17.77 5.62 6.44
N SER A 276 -17.40 6.13 7.62
CA SER A 276 -17.25 7.57 7.82
C SER A 276 -16.06 8.14 7.03
N ALA A 277 -14.93 7.42 6.99
CA ALA A 277 -13.78 7.79 6.15
C ALA A 277 -14.15 7.81 4.66
N TYR A 278 -14.88 6.79 4.19
CA TYR A 278 -15.34 6.74 2.82
C TYR A 278 -16.33 7.87 2.49
N ASN A 279 -17.25 8.20 3.39
CA ASN A 279 -18.19 9.31 3.20
C ASN A 279 -17.47 10.67 3.11
N TRP A 280 -16.38 10.85 3.89
CA TRP A 280 -15.54 12.04 3.76
C TRP A 280 -14.87 12.07 2.37
N ILE A 281 -14.30 10.94 1.90
CA ILE A 281 -13.70 10.82 0.57
C ILE A 281 -14.72 11.14 -0.52
N SER A 282 -15.91 10.57 -0.44
CA SER A 282 -17.02 10.80 -1.35
C SER A 282 -17.40 12.29 -1.46
N SER A 283 -17.39 12.98 -0.34
CA SER A 283 -17.74 14.41 -0.28
C SER A 283 -16.61 15.35 -0.70
N ASN A 284 -15.37 14.86 -0.76
CA ASN A 284 -14.16 15.65 -1.05
C ASN A 284 -13.34 15.07 -2.20
N TYR A 285 -13.97 14.29 -3.09
CA TYR A 285 -13.25 13.68 -4.20
C TYR A 285 -12.69 14.74 -5.15
N ALA A 286 -11.40 14.68 -5.45
CA ALA A 286 -10.74 15.54 -6.43
C ALA A 286 -9.50 14.84 -6.99
N ILE A 287 -9.13 15.18 -8.24
CA ILE A 287 -7.97 14.60 -8.93
C ILE A 287 -6.92 15.66 -9.25
N GLU A 288 -7.30 16.93 -9.48
CA GLU A 288 -6.35 17.97 -9.88
C GLU A 288 -5.48 18.46 -8.71
N THR A 289 -5.97 18.31 -7.49
CA THR A 289 -5.28 18.75 -6.27
C THR A 289 -5.55 17.79 -5.12
N THR A 290 -4.66 17.80 -4.13
CA THR A 290 -4.93 17.15 -2.84
C THR A 290 -5.99 17.97 -2.09
N PRO A 291 -7.21 17.46 -1.86
CA PRO A 291 -8.23 18.16 -1.09
C PRO A 291 -7.69 18.73 0.22
N LEU A 292 -7.90 20.03 0.40
CA LEU A 292 -7.46 20.89 1.51
C LEU A 292 -5.94 21.15 1.57
N MET A 293 -5.13 20.62 0.64
CA MET A 293 -3.68 20.82 0.62
C MET A 293 -3.15 21.41 -0.71
N GLY A 294 -3.99 21.53 -1.74
CA GLY A 294 -3.58 21.98 -3.07
C GLY A 294 -2.56 21.04 -3.70
N LEU A 295 -1.43 21.57 -4.16
CA LEU A 295 -0.36 20.75 -4.77
C LEU A 295 0.61 20.15 -3.75
N GLN A 296 0.46 20.39 -2.45
CA GLN A 296 1.35 19.86 -1.44
C GLN A 296 1.11 18.35 -1.26
N GLY A 297 2.14 17.54 -1.52
CA GLY A 297 2.07 16.09 -1.38
C GLY A 297 1.11 15.44 -2.37
N LEU A 298 1.01 15.97 -3.59
CA LEU A 298 0.06 15.53 -4.62
C LEU A 298 0.33 14.10 -5.07
N TYR A 299 1.58 13.73 -5.29
CA TYR A 299 1.94 12.40 -5.77
C TYR A 299 1.91 11.34 -4.66
N TYR A 300 2.25 11.72 -3.44
CA TYR A 300 1.98 10.88 -2.27
C TYR A 300 0.47 10.64 -2.10
N TYR A 301 -0.35 11.67 -2.34
CA TYR A 301 -1.81 11.55 -2.35
C TYR A 301 -2.28 10.54 -3.42
N TYR A 302 -1.81 10.66 -4.66
CA TYR A 302 -2.18 9.76 -5.75
C TYR A 302 -1.84 8.29 -5.45
N GLN A 303 -0.63 8.03 -4.97
CA GLN A 303 -0.18 6.69 -4.60
C GLN A 303 -1.03 6.13 -3.45
N THR A 304 -1.28 6.93 -2.41
CA THR A 304 -2.09 6.51 -1.26
C THR A 304 -3.55 6.28 -1.64
N MET A 305 -4.12 7.15 -2.50
CA MET A 305 -5.47 7.01 -3.05
C MET A 305 -5.60 5.71 -3.86
N ALA A 306 -4.71 5.47 -4.81
CA ALA A 306 -4.76 4.27 -5.65
C ALA A 306 -4.74 2.99 -4.81
N LYS A 307 -3.85 2.90 -3.84
CA LYS A 307 -3.77 1.76 -2.91
C LYS A 307 -5.00 1.63 -2.02
N ALA A 308 -5.49 2.74 -1.47
CA ALA A 308 -6.67 2.73 -0.60
C ALA A 308 -7.92 2.26 -1.36
N MET A 309 -8.17 2.81 -2.54
CA MET A 309 -9.33 2.45 -3.37
C MET A 309 -9.27 1.02 -3.88
N ASN A 310 -8.07 0.56 -4.28
CA ASN A 310 -7.86 -0.83 -4.69
C ASN A 310 -8.09 -1.80 -3.53
N ALA A 311 -7.57 -1.52 -2.34
CA ALA A 311 -7.78 -2.32 -1.13
C ALA A 311 -9.25 -2.30 -0.67
N PHE A 312 -9.89 -1.14 -0.73
CA PHE A 312 -11.32 -1.02 -0.44
C PHE A 312 -12.19 -1.73 -1.48
N GLY A 313 -11.69 -1.91 -2.71
CA GLY A 313 -12.29 -2.76 -3.74
C GLY A 313 -13.56 -2.17 -4.34
N ILE A 314 -13.58 -0.86 -4.60
CA ILE A 314 -14.63 -0.16 -5.34
C ILE A 314 -14.13 0.26 -6.71
N GLU A 315 -15.03 0.38 -7.67
CA GLU A 315 -14.70 0.83 -9.03
C GLU A 315 -15.03 2.32 -9.25
N SER A 316 -15.96 2.85 -8.48
CA SER A 316 -16.35 4.26 -8.53
C SER A 316 -16.52 4.84 -7.14
N VAL A 317 -16.27 6.15 -7.01
CA VAL A 317 -16.62 6.95 -5.84
C VAL A 317 -17.87 7.75 -6.18
N ASP A 318 -18.94 7.56 -5.43
CA ASP A 318 -20.20 8.26 -5.65
C ASP A 318 -20.29 9.48 -4.75
N SER A 319 -20.27 10.68 -5.33
CA SER A 319 -20.40 11.94 -4.61
C SER A 319 -21.83 12.20 -4.15
N PRO A 320 -22.04 13.00 -3.07
CA PRO A 320 -23.38 13.28 -2.55
C PRO A 320 -24.33 13.98 -3.52
N ASP A 321 -23.82 14.63 -4.56
CA ASP A 321 -24.60 15.24 -5.65
C ASP A 321 -25.11 14.25 -6.70
N GLY A 322 -24.77 12.96 -6.54
CA GLY A 322 -25.12 11.88 -7.46
C GLY A 322 -24.14 11.65 -8.59
N THR A 323 -23.02 12.38 -8.63
CA THR A 323 -21.95 12.15 -9.61
C THR A 323 -21.16 10.90 -9.22
N SER A 324 -20.99 9.98 -10.18
CA SER A 324 -20.15 8.78 -10.02
C SER A 324 -18.81 8.97 -10.70
N HIS A 325 -17.73 8.82 -9.95
CA HIS A 325 -16.36 9.03 -10.39
C HIS A 325 -15.67 7.67 -10.57
N PRO A 326 -15.38 7.23 -11.79
CA PRO A 326 -14.60 6.02 -12.06
C PRO A 326 -13.13 6.29 -11.73
N TRP A 327 -12.75 6.19 -10.47
CA TRP A 327 -11.49 6.67 -9.92
C TRP A 327 -10.24 6.19 -10.66
N ARG A 328 -10.30 4.96 -11.23
CA ARG A 328 -9.18 4.41 -12.02
C ARG A 328 -8.96 5.19 -13.30
N HIS A 329 -10.05 5.52 -14.01
CA HIS A 329 -10.01 6.32 -15.24
C HIS A 329 -9.60 7.75 -14.95
N ASP A 330 -10.17 8.36 -13.90
CA ASP A 330 -9.90 9.74 -13.53
C ASP A 330 -8.41 9.91 -13.17
N LEU A 331 -7.89 9.04 -12.28
CA LEU A 331 -6.51 9.11 -11.84
C LEU A 331 -5.53 8.74 -12.96
N ALA A 332 -5.82 7.70 -13.76
CA ALA A 332 -4.99 7.33 -14.90
C ALA A 332 -4.86 8.50 -15.90
N ASN A 333 -5.97 9.08 -16.32
CA ASN A 333 -5.96 10.19 -17.27
C ASN A 333 -5.16 11.39 -16.73
N GLN A 334 -5.29 11.68 -15.44
CA GLN A 334 -4.51 12.76 -14.81
C GLN A 334 -3.02 12.45 -14.82
N LEU A 335 -2.60 11.24 -14.43
CA LEU A 335 -1.19 10.86 -14.41
C LEU A 335 -0.58 10.80 -15.81
N LEU A 336 -1.31 10.25 -16.79
CA LEU A 336 -0.87 10.22 -18.20
C LEU A 336 -0.66 11.64 -18.76
N LYS A 337 -1.57 12.57 -18.46
CA LYS A 337 -1.48 13.97 -18.87
C LYS A 337 -0.28 14.69 -18.25
N MET A 338 0.14 14.30 -17.04
CA MET A 338 1.21 14.96 -16.29
C MET A 338 2.60 14.37 -16.60
N GLN A 339 2.70 13.27 -17.36
CA GLN A 339 3.99 12.69 -17.74
C GLN A 339 4.75 13.62 -18.68
N THR A 340 6.02 13.84 -18.41
CA THR A 340 6.91 14.60 -19.30
C THR A 340 7.23 13.82 -20.57
N ALA A 341 7.73 14.50 -21.60
CA ALA A 341 8.16 13.84 -22.84
C ALA A 341 9.32 12.84 -22.63
N GLU A 342 10.12 13.06 -21.58
CA GLU A 342 11.22 12.18 -21.18
C GLU A 342 10.75 10.95 -20.38
N GLY A 343 9.49 10.91 -19.94
CA GLY A 343 8.86 9.77 -19.30
C GLY A 343 8.74 9.86 -17.76
N PHE A 344 9.18 10.93 -17.12
CA PHE A 344 9.12 11.10 -15.68
C PHE A 344 7.99 12.05 -15.22
N TRP A 345 7.80 12.16 -13.90
CA TRP A 345 6.91 13.12 -13.26
C TRP A 345 7.65 13.93 -12.22
N VAL A 346 7.16 15.12 -11.96
CA VAL A 346 7.67 16.05 -10.94
C VAL A 346 6.56 16.97 -10.48
N ASN A 347 6.58 17.37 -9.20
CA ASN A 347 5.67 18.36 -8.67
C ASN A 347 6.37 19.73 -8.62
N GLU A 348 5.69 20.77 -9.06
CA GLU A 348 6.17 22.16 -8.91
C GLU A 348 6.25 22.58 -7.43
N ASN A 349 5.43 21.95 -6.56
CA ASN A 349 5.49 22.15 -5.12
C ASN A 349 6.48 21.18 -4.48
N GLY A 350 7.63 21.69 -4.04
CA GLY A 350 8.72 20.88 -3.47
C GLY A 350 8.53 20.42 -2.03
N ARG A 351 7.36 20.66 -1.40
CA ARG A 351 7.12 20.19 -0.03
C ARG A 351 7.17 18.66 -0.01
N TRP A 352 7.80 18.09 1.02
CA TRP A 352 8.04 16.66 1.17
C TRP A 352 8.80 16.01 0.00
N TRP A 353 9.74 16.78 -0.56
CA TRP A 353 10.64 16.36 -1.64
C TRP A 353 9.96 16.03 -2.98
N GLU A 354 8.72 16.42 -3.20
CA GLU A 354 8.03 16.15 -4.47
C GLU A 354 8.55 16.95 -5.66
N ASN A 355 9.53 17.84 -5.47
CA ASN A 355 10.36 18.37 -6.55
C ASN A 355 11.52 17.43 -6.95
N ASN A 356 11.62 16.24 -6.33
CA ASN A 356 12.54 15.18 -6.73
C ASN A 356 11.84 14.26 -7.76
N PRO A 357 12.27 14.29 -9.03
CA PRO A 357 11.59 13.53 -10.08
C PRO A 357 11.71 12.01 -9.90
N VAL A 358 12.77 11.49 -9.27
CA VAL A 358 12.91 10.05 -9.00
C VAL A 358 11.84 9.59 -8.03
N LEU A 359 11.67 10.29 -6.90
CA LEU A 359 10.65 9.98 -5.90
C LEU A 359 9.24 10.02 -6.49
N VAL A 360 8.94 11.11 -7.21
CA VAL A 360 7.62 11.34 -7.79
C VAL A 360 7.30 10.31 -8.88
N THR A 361 8.27 9.98 -9.72
CA THR A 361 8.12 8.94 -10.74
C THR A 361 7.84 7.58 -10.11
N ALA A 362 8.57 7.20 -9.06
CA ALA A 362 8.32 5.95 -8.35
C ALA A 362 6.91 5.90 -7.72
N TYR A 363 6.44 6.96 -7.06
CA TYR A 363 5.07 7.05 -6.56
C TYR A 363 4.03 6.91 -7.68
N THR A 364 4.26 7.55 -8.81
CA THR A 364 3.33 7.51 -9.94
C THR A 364 3.26 6.13 -10.57
N LEU A 365 4.39 5.47 -10.76
CA LEU A 365 4.42 4.10 -11.28
C LEU A 365 3.65 3.14 -10.39
N LEU A 366 3.89 3.17 -9.07
CA LEU A 366 3.14 2.36 -8.11
C LEU A 366 1.63 2.66 -8.15
N ALA A 367 1.22 3.92 -8.36
CA ALA A 367 -0.18 4.26 -8.53
C ALA A 367 -0.77 3.71 -9.84
N LEU A 368 -0.05 3.81 -10.95
CA LEU A 368 -0.48 3.26 -12.25
C LEU A 368 -0.60 1.74 -12.22
N GLU A 369 0.28 1.06 -11.51
CA GLU A 369 0.24 -0.40 -11.29
C GLU A 369 -1.02 -0.82 -10.52
N GLU A 370 -1.39 -0.09 -9.47
CA GLU A 370 -2.64 -0.31 -8.73
C GLU A 370 -3.88 -0.09 -9.61
N ILE A 371 -3.86 0.93 -10.48
CA ILE A 371 -4.91 1.23 -11.44
C ILE A 371 -5.05 0.09 -12.45
N ALA A 372 -3.94 -0.36 -13.02
CA ALA A 372 -3.90 -1.45 -14.00
C ALA A 372 -4.33 -2.80 -13.40
N GLY A 373 -4.32 -2.91 -12.07
CA GLY A 373 -4.58 -4.17 -11.36
C GLY A 373 -3.43 -5.16 -11.54
N LEU A 374 -2.21 -4.65 -11.79
CA LEU A 374 -1.01 -5.47 -11.77
C LEU A 374 -0.88 -6.05 -10.37
N PRO A 375 -0.54 -7.35 -10.23
CA PRO A 375 -0.45 -7.95 -8.92
C PRO A 375 0.65 -7.22 -8.14
N GLU A 376 0.31 -6.75 -6.95
CA GLU A 376 1.35 -6.77 -5.93
C GLU A 376 1.97 -8.17 -6.01
N SER A 377 3.27 -8.28 -5.94
CA SER A 377 3.96 -9.58 -5.98
C SER A 377 3.39 -10.56 -4.91
N THR A 378 2.54 -10.03 -4.05
CA THR A 378 1.67 -10.66 -3.08
C THR A 378 0.22 -10.46 -3.47
N THR A 379 -0.29 -11.29 -4.36
CA THR A 379 -1.74 -11.40 -4.56
C THR A 379 -2.39 -11.79 -3.23
N VAL A 380 -3.01 -10.83 -2.56
CA VAL A 380 -4.08 -11.11 -1.61
C VAL A 380 -5.20 -11.71 -2.45
N LYS A 381 -5.14 -13.02 -2.72
CA LYS A 381 -6.31 -13.72 -3.20
C LYS A 381 -7.39 -13.48 -2.16
N LYS A 382 -8.47 -12.78 -2.55
CA LYS A 382 -9.72 -12.67 -1.79
C LYS A 382 -10.13 -14.07 -1.35
N ARG A 383 -9.66 -14.54 -0.21
CA ARG A 383 -10.25 -15.65 0.51
C ARG A 383 -10.92 -15.04 1.72
N ASN A 384 -12.25 -15.14 1.73
CA ASN A 384 -13.06 -14.93 2.92
C ASN A 384 -12.56 -15.91 4.00
N VAL A 385 -11.56 -15.49 4.78
CA VAL A 385 -11.19 -16.17 6.01
C VAL A 385 -11.96 -15.48 7.11
N ILE A 386 -13.10 -16.04 7.43
CA ILE A 386 -13.90 -15.67 8.60
C ILE A 386 -13.12 -16.20 9.81
N PHE A 387 -12.52 -15.31 10.57
CA PHE A 387 -12.13 -15.63 11.93
C PHE A 387 -13.41 -15.69 12.78
N LYS A 388 -13.78 -16.90 13.21
CA LYS A 388 -14.76 -17.10 14.29
C LYS A 388 -14.06 -17.00 15.63
#